data_c520403189e1a8d7b472f1083d789b06
#
_entry.id   c520403189e1a8d7b472f1083d789b06
#
_cell.length_a   1.000
_cell.length_b   1.000
_cell.length_c   1.000
_cell.angle_alpha   90.00
_cell.angle_beta   90.00
_cell.angle_gamma   90.00
#
_symmetry.space_group_name_H-M   'P 1'
#
loop_
_entity.id
_entity.type
_entity.pdbx_description
1 polymer ?
#
loop_
_entity_poly.entity_id
_entity_poly.type
_entity_poly.pdbx_seq_one_letter_code
_entity_poly.pdbx_strand_id
1 'polypeptide(L)'
;HGNLYLDEYFWIPKFQELRKVASGMAIHKKWRQTYFSTPSSLTHSAYPFWSGALFNRGRNKADKVDIDLSHSNLAPGLLCADGQYRQIVTVEDAVRSGCNLFDLDQLRMEYSPDEYQNLLMCEFVDDLASVFPLSELQACMVDSWE
;
A
#
# COMPACT_ATOMS: atom_id res chain seq x y z
N HIS A 1 12.45 -7.92 -21.98
CA HIS A 1 12.34 -6.47 -21.77
C HIS A 1 10.95 -5.99 -22.17
N GLY A 2 10.34 -5.13 -21.36
CA GLY A 2 8.98 -4.62 -21.58
C GLY A 2 8.48 -3.78 -20.42
N ASN A 3 7.22 -3.38 -20.47
CA ASN A 3 6.55 -2.78 -19.32
C ASN A 3 6.40 -3.81 -18.20
N LEU A 4 6.53 -3.35 -16.97
CA LEU A 4 6.32 -4.14 -15.77
C LEU A 4 4.98 -3.75 -15.15
N TYR A 5 4.16 -4.73 -14.84
CA TYR A 5 2.91 -4.58 -14.09
C TYR A 5 2.96 -5.52 -12.90
N LEU A 6 2.82 -4.97 -11.69
CA LEU A 6 2.71 -5.73 -10.44
C LEU A 6 1.36 -5.45 -9.81
N ASP A 7 0.51 -6.47 -9.86
CA ASP A 7 -0.81 -6.48 -9.27
C ASP A 7 -0.74 -6.99 -7.83
N GLU A 8 -1.57 -6.42 -6.96
CA GLU A 8 -1.69 -6.78 -5.55
C GLU A 8 -0.34 -6.80 -4.79
N TYR A 9 0.54 -5.84 -5.10
CA TYR A 9 1.91 -5.84 -4.58
C TYR A 9 2.00 -5.68 -3.05
N PHE A 10 0.98 -5.15 -2.40
CA PHE A 10 0.88 -5.10 -0.93
C PHE A 10 0.52 -6.45 -0.30
N TRP A 11 0.26 -7.47 -1.10
CA TRP A 11 -0.02 -8.84 -0.65
C TRP A 11 1.09 -9.82 -1.03
N ILE A 12 2.16 -9.33 -1.66
CA ILE A 12 3.31 -10.15 -2.06
C ILE A 12 4.32 -10.23 -0.92
N PRO A 13 4.58 -11.40 -0.33
CA PRO A 13 5.66 -11.58 0.62
C PRO A 13 7.00 -11.16 0.02
N LYS A 14 7.88 -10.54 0.83
CA LYS A 14 9.22 -10.11 0.38
C LYS A 14 9.22 -9.23 -0.88
N PHE A 15 8.25 -8.33 -0.96
CA PHE A 15 8.05 -7.44 -2.11
C PHE A 15 9.35 -6.74 -2.56
N GLN A 16 10.18 -6.26 -1.63
CA GLN A 16 11.40 -5.53 -2.00
C GLN A 16 12.39 -6.40 -2.77
N GLU A 17 12.49 -7.69 -2.46
CA GLU A 17 13.34 -8.64 -3.20
C GLU A 17 12.79 -8.88 -4.61
N LEU A 18 11.50 -9.12 -4.74
CA LEU A 18 10.83 -9.27 -6.02
C LEU A 18 10.98 -8.02 -6.89
N ARG A 19 10.71 -6.84 -6.33
CA ARG A 19 10.83 -5.56 -7.04
C ARG A 19 12.24 -5.33 -7.56
N LYS A 20 13.25 -5.67 -6.78
CA LYS A 20 14.66 -5.52 -7.15
C LYS A 20 15.00 -6.28 -8.43
N VAL A 21 14.49 -7.51 -8.55
CA VAL A 21 14.70 -8.35 -9.74
C VAL A 21 13.82 -7.88 -10.89
N ALA A 22 12.52 -7.69 -10.64
CA ALA A 22 11.54 -7.35 -11.66
C ALA A 22 11.79 -5.98 -12.30
N SER A 23 12.22 -4.98 -11.53
CA SER A 23 12.51 -3.63 -12.05
C SER A 23 13.61 -3.63 -13.11
N GLY A 24 14.55 -4.58 -13.06
CA GLY A 24 15.57 -4.75 -14.07
C GLY A 24 15.05 -5.04 -15.48
N MET A 25 13.84 -5.63 -15.59
CA MET A 25 13.21 -5.90 -16.90
C MET A 25 12.69 -4.63 -17.59
N ALA A 26 12.36 -3.60 -16.81
CA ALA A 26 11.80 -2.34 -17.29
C ALA A 26 12.76 -1.14 -17.06
N ILE A 27 14.04 -1.38 -17.01
CA ILE A 27 15.07 -0.35 -16.72
C ILE A 27 15.23 0.65 -17.86
N HIS A 28 14.90 0.27 -19.08
CA HIS A 28 15.03 1.15 -20.23
C HIS A 28 13.97 2.25 -20.19
N LYS A 29 14.35 3.50 -20.43
CA LYS A 29 13.50 4.72 -20.34
C LYS A 29 12.17 4.65 -21.12
N LYS A 30 12.07 3.79 -22.11
CA LYS A 30 10.82 3.60 -22.90
C LYS A 30 9.81 2.69 -22.19
N TRP A 31 10.22 1.92 -21.19
CA TRP A 31 9.35 1.01 -20.46
C TRP A 31 8.83 1.64 -19.18
N ARG A 32 7.62 1.29 -18.81
CA ARG A 32 6.98 1.77 -17.58
C ARG A 32 6.89 0.66 -16.56
N GLN A 33 6.95 1.05 -15.30
CA GLN A 33 6.67 0.19 -14.17
C GLN A 33 5.38 0.69 -13.52
N THR A 34 4.38 -0.18 -13.41
CA THR A 34 3.09 0.13 -12.82
C THR A 34 2.82 -0.86 -11.70
N TYR A 35 2.48 -0.32 -10.54
CA TYR A 35 2.17 -1.06 -9.33
C TYR A 35 0.79 -0.66 -8.88
N PHE A 36 -0.09 -1.63 -8.67
CA PHE A 36 -1.45 -1.38 -8.19
C PHE A 36 -1.88 -2.47 -7.22
N SER A 37 -2.61 -2.08 -6.18
CA SER A 37 -3.01 -2.98 -5.10
C SER A 37 -4.05 -2.32 -4.21
N THR A 38 -4.84 -3.15 -3.52
CA THR A 38 -5.42 -2.76 -2.25
C THR A 38 -4.32 -2.68 -1.19
N PRO A 39 -4.41 -1.79 -0.19
CA PRO A 39 -3.42 -1.73 0.88
C PRO A 39 -3.54 -2.92 1.84
N SER A 40 -2.44 -3.35 2.41
CA SER A 40 -2.44 -4.28 3.53
C SER A 40 -2.12 -3.54 4.84
N SER A 41 -0.93 -3.69 5.38
CA SER A 41 -0.54 -3.10 6.66
C SER A 41 0.63 -2.14 6.52
N LEU A 42 0.73 -1.20 7.47
CA LEU A 42 1.85 -0.26 7.57
C LEU A 42 3.20 -0.96 7.78
N THR A 43 3.19 -2.18 8.32
CA THR A 43 4.41 -2.99 8.56
C THR A 43 4.81 -3.83 7.37
N HIS A 44 4.00 -3.88 6.31
CA HIS A 44 4.31 -4.66 5.11
C HIS A 44 5.56 -4.13 4.39
N SER A 45 6.35 -5.04 3.82
CA SER A 45 7.62 -4.71 3.14
C SER A 45 7.48 -3.77 1.93
N ALA A 46 6.29 -3.61 1.38
CA ALA A 46 5.98 -2.68 0.30
C ALA A 46 5.72 -1.24 0.78
N TYR A 47 5.38 -1.03 2.06
CA TYR A 47 5.04 0.30 2.56
C TYR A 47 6.17 1.33 2.42
N PRO A 48 7.45 1.02 2.68
CA PRO A 48 8.54 1.96 2.43
C PRO A 48 8.67 2.39 0.96
N PHE A 49 8.27 1.54 0.02
CA PHE A 49 8.22 1.89 -1.41
C PHE A 49 7.09 2.87 -1.71
N TRP A 50 5.90 2.62 -1.17
CA TRP A 50 4.74 3.51 -1.31
C TRP A 50 4.94 4.86 -0.62
N SER A 51 5.46 4.86 0.60
CA SER A 51 5.60 6.08 1.42
C SER A 51 6.74 7.01 1.01
N GLY A 52 7.65 6.56 0.14
CA GLY A 52 8.88 7.28 -0.18
C GLY A 52 10.03 7.02 0.79
N ALA A 53 9.81 6.25 1.87
CA ALA A 53 10.88 5.92 2.82
C ALA A 53 12.03 5.14 2.17
N LEU A 54 11.71 4.29 1.18
CA LEU A 54 12.72 3.57 0.41
C LEU A 54 13.58 4.53 -0.42
N PHE A 55 12.98 5.56 -1.02
CA PHE A 55 13.70 6.62 -1.73
C PHE A 55 14.65 7.38 -0.79
N ASN A 56 14.20 7.67 0.43
CA ASN A 56 14.96 8.42 1.42
C ASN A 56 16.13 7.64 2.03
N ARG A 57 16.14 6.31 1.86
CA ARG A 57 17.16 5.45 2.47
C ARG A 57 18.55 5.78 1.90
N GLY A 58 19.48 6.08 2.79
CA GLY A 58 20.86 6.41 2.43
C GLY A 58 21.07 7.81 1.84
N ARG A 59 20.05 8.66 1.77
CA ARG A 59 20.15 10.05 1.31
C ARG A 59 20.44 11.01 2.46
N ASN A 60 21.15 12.09 2.15
CA ASN A 60 21.37 13.18 3.09
C ASN A 60 20.04 13.85 3.47
N LYS A 61 19.99 14.51 4.63
CA LYS A 61 18.76 15.16 5.12
C LYS A 61 18.17 16.17 4.12
N ALA A 62 19.04 16.90 3.41
CA ALA A 62 18.62 17.89 2.41
C ALA A 62 18.01 17.28 1.14
N ASP A 63 18.30 16.02 0.85
CA ASP A 63 17.84 15.31 -0.35
C ASP A 63 16.64 14.40 -0.09
N LYS A 64 16.19 14.33 1.17
CA LYS A 64 15.02 13.56 1.54
C LYS A 64 13.74 14.30 1.16
N VAL A 65 12.75 13.53 0.77
CA VAL A 65 11.42 14.03 0.43
C VAL A 65 10.40 13.61 1.49
N ASP A 66 9.42 14.46 1.70
CA ASP A 66 8.22 14.15 2.46
C ASP A 66 7.03 14.15 1.50
N ILE A 67 6.22 13.10 1.55
CA ILE A 67 5.12 12.89 0.61
C ILE A 67 3.83 12.83 1.42
N ASP A 68 2.92 13.73 1.15
CA ASP A 68 1.56 13.67 1.70
C ASP A 68 0.78 12.54 1.01
N LEU A 69 0.57 11.45 1.76
CA LEU A 69 -0.12 10.24 1.32
C LEU A 69 -1.63 10.28 1.60
N SER A 70 -2.17 11.41 2.02
CA SER A 70 -3.61 11.54 2.27
C SER A 70 -4.42 11.27 0.99
N HIS A 71 -5.60 10.69 1.15
CA HIS A 71 -6.53 10.46 0.05
C HIS A 71 -6.86 11.78 -0.68
N SER A 72 -7.10 12.86 0.05
CA SER A 72 -7.42 14.17 -0.54
C SER A 72 -6.31 14.70 -1.46
N ASN A 73 -5.04 14.42 -1.13
CA ASN A 73 -3.90 14.81 -1.95
C ASN A 73 -3.71 13.89 -3.16
N LEU A 74 -3.93 12.60 -3.00
CA LEU A 74 -3.61 11.60 -4.03
C LEU A 74 -4.82 11.18 -4.90
N ALA A 75 -6.06 11.52 -4.55
CA ALA A 75 -7.23 11.14 -5.34
C ALA A 75 -7.16 11.63 -6.81
N PRO A 76 -6.72 12.87 -7.12
CA PRO A 76 -6.60 13.32 -8.51
C PRO A 76 -5.43 12.69 -9.27
N GLY A 77 -4.53 11.99 -8.59
CA GLY A 77 -3.26 11.54 -9.13
C GLY A 77 -2.19 12.63 -9.13
N LEU A 78 -1.02 12.32 -8.61
CA LEU A 78 0.08 13.28 -8.42
C LEU A 78 1.44 12.66 -8.74
N LEU A 79 2.26 13.39 -9.50
CA LEU A 79 3.69 13.10 -9.60
C LEU A 79 4.38 13.63 -8.34
N CYS A 80 4.84 12.70 -7.51
CA CYS A 80 5.45 13.01 -6.22
C CYS A 80 6.94 13.39 -6.34
N ALA A 81 7.48 13.97 -5.28
CA ALA A 81 8.85 14.48 -5.25
C ALA A 81 9.94 13.40 -5.41
N ASP A 82 9.61 12.14 -5.18
CA ASP A 82 10.49 10.99 -5.46
C ASP A 82 10.42 10.50 -6.91
N GLY A 83 9.71 11.20 -7.78
CA GLY A 83 9.54 10.88 -9.20
C GLY A 83 8.51 9.78 -9.49
N GLN A 84 7.77 9.29 -8.49
CA GLN A 84 6.70 8.33 -8.68
C GLN A 84 5.35 9.04 -8.80
N TYR A 85 4.55 8.63 -9.79
CA TYR A 85 3.15 9.01 -9.85
C TYR A 85 2.35 8.13 -8.90
N ARG A 86 1.54 8.75 -8.04
CA ARG A 86 0.65 8.05 -7.11
C ARG A 86 -0.78 8.50 -7.30
N GLN A 87 -1.68 7.55 -7.11
CA GLN A 87 -3.11 7.81 -7.08
C GLN A 87 -3.80 6.87 -6.10
N ILE A 88 -4.79 7.37 -5.37
CA ILE A 88 -5.71 6.58 -4.54
C ILE A 88 -7.10 6.73 -5.13
N VAL A 89 -7.74 5.61 -5.43
CA VAL A 89 -9.13 5.56 -5.90
C VAL A 89 -9.91 4.62 -4.99
N THR A 90 -10.83 5.18 -4.23
CA THR A 90 -11.72 4.41 -3.34
C THR A 90 -12.96 3.94 -4.11
N VAL A 91 -13.70 2.98 -3.53
CA VAL A 91 -14.99 2.58 -4.10
C VAL A 91 -15.97 3.76 -4.17
N GLU A 92 -15.94 4.66 -3.18
CA GLU A 92 -16.77 5.85 -3.17
C GLU A 92 -16.39 6.85 -4.25
N ASP A 93 -15.09 7.00 -4.56
CA ASP A 93 -14.64 7.81 -5.70
C ASP A 93 -15.12 7.23 -7.02
N ALA A 94 -15.05 5.91 -7.18
CA ALA A 94 -15.53 5.24 -8.38
C ALA A 94 -17.03 5.49 -8.60
N VAL A 95 -17.86 5.31 -7.56
CA VAL A 95 -19.31 5.55 -7.64
C VAL A 95 -19.60 7.03 -7.92
N ARG A 96 -18.92 7.95 -7.23
CA ARG A 96 -19.06 9.40 -7.46
C ARG A 96 -18.68 9.80 -8.88
N SER A 97 -17.74 9.09 -9.50
CA SER A 97 -17.30 9.31 -10.88
C SER A 97 -18.19 8.62 -11.93
N GLY A 98 -19.29 7.99 -11.50
CA GLY A 98 -20.30 7.40 -12.39
C GLY A 98 -20.22 5.89 -12.56
N CYS A 99 -19.39 5.19 -11.77
CA CYS A 99 -19.42 3.73 -11.74
C CYS A 99 -20.72 3.25 -11.08
N ASN A 100 -21.49 2.44 -11.81
CA ASN A 100 -22.78 1.89 -11.36
C ASN A 100 -22.72 0.39 -11.07
N LEU A 101 -21.52 -0.15 -10.88
CA LEU A 101 -21.31 -1.58 -10.64
C LEU A 101 -21.44 -1.96 -9.16
N PHE A 102 -21.40 -0.97 -8.25
CA PHE A 102 -21.36 -1.19 -6.81
C PHE A 102 -22.58 -0.56 -6.13
N ASP A 103 -23.15 -1.32 -5.19
CA ASP A 103 -24.11 -0.83 -4.20
C ASP A 103 -23.35 -0.62 -2.88
N LEU A 104 -23.13 0.64 -2.50
CA LEU A 104 -22.35 0.98 -1.32
C LEU A 104 -23.02 0.52 -0.02
N ASP A 105 -24.36 0.52 0.05
CA ASP A 105 -25.09 0.08 1.24
C ASP A 105 -24.98 -1.42 1.41
N GLN A 106 -25.05 -2.17 0.31
CA GLN A 106 -24.82 -3.62 0.33
C GLN A 106 -23.39 -3.93 0.76
N LEU A 107 -22.38 -3.25 0.21
CA LEU A 107 -20.99 -3.48 0.57
C LEU A 107 -20.71 -3.19 2.05
N ARG A 108 -21.33 -2.15 2.63
CA ARG A 108 -21.23 -1.86 4.08
C ARG A 108 -21.86 -2.92 4.96
N MET A 109 -22.82 -3.70 4.45
CA MET A 109 -23.41 -4.84 5.17
C MET A 109 -22.57 -6.12 5.02
N GLU A 110 -21.90 -6.31 3.89
CA GLU A 110 -21.11 -7.51 3.59
C GLU A 110 -19.73 -7.50 4.28
N TYR A 111 -19.09 -6.32 4.37
CA TYR A 111 -17.78 -6.16 4.99
C TYR A 111 -17.89 -5.63 6.42
N SER A 112 -17.01 -6.09 7.31
CA SER A 112 -16.83 -5.41 8.59
C SER A 112 -16.37 -3.96 8.38
N PRO A 113 -16.61 -3.04 9.34
CA PRO A 113 -16.14 -1.66 9.20
C PRO A 113 -14.64 -1.55 8.88
N ASP A 114 -13.80 -2.38 9.52
CA ASP A 114 -12.36 -2.36 9.31
C ASP A 114 -11.98 -2.89 7.92
N GLU A 115 -12.61 -3.97 7.46
CA GLU A 115 -12.40 -4.49 6.10
C GLU A 115 -12.86 -3.49 5.04
N TYR A 116 -14.00 -2.83 5.25
CA TYR A 116 -14.49 -1.79 4.34
C TYR A 116 -13.47 -0.65 4.21
N GLN A 117 -12.95 -0.14 5.34
CA GLN A 117 -11.93 0.91 5.32
C GLN A 117 -10.64 0.44 4.64
N ASN A 118 -10.17 -0.75 4.95
CA ASN A 118 -8.94 -1.27 4.37
C ASN A 118 -9.07 -1.55 2.86
N LEU A 119 -10.02 -2.42 2.48
CA LEU A 119 -10.08 -2.96 1.12
C LEU A 119 -10.78 -2.01 0.13
N LEU A 120 -11.80 -1.27 0.57
CA LEU A 120 -12.64 -0.46 -0.31
C LEU A 120 -12.35 1.04 -0.21
N MET A 121 -11.91 1.52 0.96
CA MET A 121 -11.52 2.91 1.18
C MET A 121 -10.00 3.12 1.12
N CYS A 122 -9.22 2.08 0.84
CA CYS A 122 -7.78 2.12 0.66
C CYS A 122 -7.00 2.61 1.90
N GLU A 123 -7.46 2.29 3.10
CA GLU A 123 -6.76 2.61 4.34
C GLU A 123 -5.84 1.46 4.77
N PHE A 124 -4.63 1.79 5.19
CA PHE A 124 -3.69 0.80 5.71
C PHE A 124 -4.09 0.35 7.10
N VAL A 125 -3.93 -0.94 7.39
CA VAL A 125 -4.07 -1.48 8.75
C VAL A 125 -2.85 -1.09 9.57
N ASP A 126 -3.08 -0.51 10.75
CA ASP A 126 -2.02 -0.25 11.72
C ASP A 126 -1.90 -1.43 12.71
N ASP A 127 -1.04 -2.38 12.37
CA ASP A 127 -0.80 -3.56 13.21
C ASP A 127 -0.17 -3.20 14.57
N LEU A 128 0.46 -2.01 14.69
CA LEU A 128 1.05 -1.54 15.95
C LEU A 128 0.01 -0.96 16.90
N ALA A 129 -1.15 -0.54 16.39
CA ALA A 129 -2.29 -0.09 17.17
C ALA A 129 -3.19 -1.25 17.65
N SER A 130 -2.87 -2.49 17.30
CA SER A 130 -3.60 -3.67 17.79
C SER A 130 -3.57 -3.73 19.31
N VAL A 131 -4.73 -4.00 19.93
CA VAL A 131 -4.91 -4.10 21.39
C VAL A 131 -4.02 -5.20 22.00
N PHE A 132 -3.55 -6.14 21.19
CA PHE A 132 -2.64 -7.21 21.56
C PHE A 132 -1.42 -7.22 20.65
N PRO A 133 -0.34 -6.51 20.99
CA PRO A 133 0.92 -6.64 20.28
C PRO A 133 1.36 -8.11 20.24
N LEU A 134 1.89 -8.54 19.09
CA LEU A 134 2.35 -9.93 18.92
C LEU A 134 3.35 -10.35 20.01
N SER A 135 4.14 -9.41 20.52
CA SER A 135 5.06 -9.62 21.64
C SER A 135 4.36 -10.00 22.94
N GLU A 136 3.17 -9.46 23.22
CA GLU A 136 2.37 -9.82 24.39
C GLU A 136 1.67 -11.16 24.19
N LEU A 137 1.19 -11.45 22.97
CA LEU A 137 0.66 -12.78 22.64
C LEU A 137 1.73 -13.85 22.77
N GLN A 138 2.95 -13.61 22.32
CA GLN A 138 4.09 -14.53 22.50
C GLN A 138 4.48 -14.72 23.95
N ALA A 139 4.40 -13.67 24.79
CA ALA A 139 4.65 -13.78 26.24
C ALA A 139 3.57 -14.58 26.99
N CYS A 140 2.36 -14.67 26.43
CA CYS A 140 1.25 -15.47 26.97
C CYS A 140 1.30 -16.94 26.51
N MET A 141 2.14 -17.28 25.53
CA MET A 141 2.35 -18.68 25.12
C MET A 141 3.26 -19.37 26.13
N VAL A 142 2.66 -19.88 27.20
CA VAL A 142 3.35 -20.74 28.16
C VAL A 142 3.39 -22.14 27.56
N ASP A 143 4.59 -22.73 27.48
CA ASP A 143 4.72 -24.13 27.12
C ASP A 143 3.95 -24.98 28.14
N SER A 144 2.92 -25.66 27.69
CA SER A 144 2.05 -26.49 28.53
C SER A 144 2.69 -27.82 28.94
N TRP A 145 4.01 -27.94 28.80
CA TRP A 145 4.77 -29.17 29.06
C TRP A 145 5.85 -29.03 30.15
N GLU A 146 5.83 -27.92 30.92
CA GLU A 146 6.58 -27.85 32.20
C GLU A 146 5.71 -28.12 33.41
#